data_0716b480b31f2d34d7c7b110e9954599
#
_entry.id   0716b480b31f2d34d7c7b110e9954599
#
_cell.length_a   1.000
_cell.length_b   1.000
_cell.length_c   1.000
_cell.angle_alpha   90.00
_cell.angle_beta   90.00
_cell.angle_gamma   90.00
#
_symmetry.space_group_name_H-M   'P 1'
#
loop_
_entity.id
_entity.type
_entity.pdbx_description
1 polymer ?
#
loop_
_entity_poly.entity_id
_entity_poly.type
_entity_poly.pdbx_seq_one_letter_code
_entity_poly.pdbx_strand_id
1 'polypeptide(L)'
;MNEDITFFGITNFRNSDKNFGIKMDDRRRHMYLVGKSGSAKTTIMETMVINDIKAGRGVCFIDPHGDAAEKILQFIPEERVNDVVYFNPQDLNHPIAFNPLEQISSEYRHLVASGIMGVFKKIWVDMWSARMEYILNNTLLALLEYPGSTLLGIMRMLSDKDYRKRVVDSLSDPVVKGFWINEFAKYSQKFETEATAAIQNKVGQFVTNPLIRNILGQPHSSIDMRKIMDEGKILIVNLSKGGIGEDNSNLLGAMIISKIQLAAMSRMNIPESERKDFYLYVDEFQNFATDSFATILSEARKYHLCLIMAHQYIRQLVSGDSTKMRDAIFGNVGTMIVFRVGADDAEFLEKEFQPDFMLNDLVNLPKYNFYIKLMIDGVASRPFSAKTIPPSPPPVENYRDVLIENSRRIYGTPRSVVEEKIAEEWTISGSDLAQNRVLRKDEHRLSEVLKPADSRQSTESIKQNNRRHEGQPKHFDKPEKKKVDIADLRKALEQSLSKNFGDEEEVLKESEENSGI
;
A
#
# COMPACT_ATOMS: atom_id res chain seq x y z
N MET A 1 -14.89 7.05 -32.74
CA MET A 1 -13.54 7.50 -32.36
C MET A 1 -12.64 6.29 -32.55
N ASN A 2 -11.38 6.48 -32.95
CA ASN A 2 -10.46 5.36 -33.14
C ASN A 2 -10.15 4.80 -31.75
N GLU A 3 -10.70 3.63 -31.40
CA GLU A 3 -10.62 3.03 -30.05
C GLU A 3 -9.19 2.70 -29.62
N ASP A 4 -8.27 2.69 -30.60
CA ASP A 4 -6.86 2.38 -30.38
C ASP A 4 -5.99 3.58 -29.93
N ILE A 5 -6.55 4.79 -29.84
CA ILE A 5 -5.81 6.00 -29.50
C ILE A 5 -6.36 6.65 -28.24
N THR A 6 -5.50 6.93 -27.26
CA THR A 6 -5.82 7.76 -26.10
C THR A 6 -5.40 9.20 -26.36
N PHE A 7 -6.36 10.10 -26.51
CA PHE A 7 -6.11 11.53 -26.72
C PHE A 7 -5.78 12.23 -25.40
N PHE A 8 -4.75 13.10 -25.39
CA PHE A 8 -4.33 13.83 -24.19
C PHE A 8 -3.74 15.22 -24.45
N GLY A 9 -3.48 15.58 -25.71
CA GLY A 9 -2.83 16.84 -26.06
C GLY A 9 -3.40 17.49 -27.32
N ILE A 10 -3.09 18.77 -27.46
CA ILE A 10 -3.42 19.59 -28.60
C ILE A 10 -2.12 20.19 -29.14
N THR A 11 -1.85 20.04 -30.44
CA THR A 11 -0.71 20.71 -31.07
C THR A 11 -0.90 22.22 -31.04
N ASN A 12 0.18 22.98 -30.88
CA ASN A 12 0.15 24.45 -30.88
C ASN A 12 1.14 25.06 -31.89
N PHE A 13 1.56 24.26 -32.86
CA PHE A 13 2.51 24.70 -33.89
C PHE A 13 1.81 25.43 -35.03
N ARG A 14 2.26 26.63 -35.35
CA ARG A 14 1.75 27.48 -36.44
C ARG A 14 0.22 27.71 -36.41
N ASN A 15 -0.35 27.91 -35.21
CA ASN A 15 -1.80 28.06 -34.98
C ASN A 15 -2.66 26.88 -35.47
N SER A 16 -2.08 25.70 -35.61
CA SER A 16 -2.79 24.48 -35.98
C SER A 16 -3.11 23.68 -34.70
N ASP A 17 -4.28 23.96 -34.11
CA ASP A 17 -4.79 23.25 -32.93
C ASP A 17 -5.43 21.92 -33.36
N LYS A 18 -4.69 20.82 -33.27
CA LYS A 18 -5.20 19.48 -33.56
C LYS A 18 -5.03 18.59 -32.33
N ASN A 19 -6.10 17.90 -31.95
CA ASN A 19 -6.00 16.87 -30.92
C ASN A 19 -5.10 15.74 -31.40
N PHE A 20 -4.22 15.29 -30.52
CA PHE A 20 -3.38 14.10 -30.74
C PHE A 20 -3.37 13.21 -29.50
N GLY A 21 -2.97 11.97 -29.70
CA GLY A 21 -2.90 10.96 -28.66
C GLY A 21 -1.82 9.94 -28.96
N ILE A 22 -1.79 8.88 -28.17
CA ILE A 22 -0.85 7.77 -28.30
C ILE A 22 -1.61 6.48 -28.57
N LYS A 23 -1.06 5.63 -29.45
CA LYS A 23 -1.60 4.29 -29.72
C LYS A 23 -1.36 3.34 -28.55
N MET A 24 -2.24 2.34 -28.39
CA MET A 24 -2.16 1.36 -27.32
C MET A 24 -0.82 0.62 -27.33
N ASP A 25 -0.36 0.14 -28.48
CA ASP A 25 0.92 -0.59 -28.58
C ASP A 25 2.13 0.25 -28.18
N ASP A 26 2.12 1.54 -28.51
CA ASP A 26 3.19 2.46 -28.14
C ASP A 26 3.21 2.74 -26.64
N ARG A 27 2.05 2.69 -25.97
CA ARG A 27 1.94 2.87 -24.52
C ARG A 27 2.58 1.72 -23.71
N ARG A 28 2.73 0.54 -24.28
CA ARG A 28 3.46 -0.56 -23.64
C ARG A 28 4.93 -0.23 -23.37
N ARG A 29 5.46 0.82 -24.02
CA ARG A 29 6.81 1.36 -23.77
C ARG A 29 6.83 2.47 -22.71
N HIS A 30 5.79 2.55 -21.90
CA HIS A 30 5.67 3.48 -20.78
C HIS A 30 5.66 4.95 -21.17
N MET A 31 5.18 5.79 -20.25
CA MET A 31 5.14 7.24 -20.39
C MET A 31 5.70 7.91 -19.13
N TYR A 32 6.46 8.96 -19.32
CA TYR A 32 7.10 9.72 -18.27
C TYR A 32 6.75 11.20 -18.37
N LEU A 33 6.25 11.77 -17.29
CA LEU A 33 5.84 13.16 -17.17
C LEU A 33 6.65 13.86 -16.09
N VAL A 34 7.36 14.93 -16.43
CA VAL A 34 8.16 15.70 -15.47
C VAL A 34 7.85 17.20 -15.56
N GLY A 35 7.86 17.89 -14.42
CA GLY A 35 7.69 19.34 -14.35
C GLY A 35 7.27 19.84 -12.98
N LYS A 36 7.48 21.12 -12.73
CA LYS A 36 7.16 21.77 -11.45
C LYS A 36 5.70 21.57 -11.03
N SER A 37 5.43 21.68 -9.74
CA SER A 37 4.06 21.66 -9.22
C SER A 37 3.19 22.71 -9.90
N GLY A 38 1.92 22.37 -10.16
CA GLY A 38 0.98 23.27 -10.84
C GLY A 38 1.21 23.44 -12.35
N SER A 39 2.10 22.68 -12.99
CA SER A 39 2.37 22.73 -14.44
C SER A 39 1.31 22.03 -15.30
N ALA A 40 0.40 21.24 -14.73
CA ALA A 40 -0.69 20.46 -15.33
C ALA A 40 -0.35 18.99 -15.66
N LYS A 41 0.65 18.38 -15.02
CA LYS A 41 0.92 16.92 -15.15
C LYS A 41 -0.31 16.09 -14.82
N THR A 42 -0.90 16.31 -13.65
CA THR A 42 -2.09 15.60 -13.19
C THR A 42 -3.27 15.78 -14.14
N THR A 43 -3.40 16.95 -14.80
CA THR A 43 -4.45 17.20 -15.81
C THR A 43 -4.33 16.25 -17.01
N ILE A 44 -3.11 16.01 -17.51
CA ILE A 44 -2.90 15.01 -18.59
C ILE A 44 -3.28 13.61 -18.09
N MET A 45 -2.83 13.23 -16.89
CA MET A 45 -3.12 11.90 -16.32
C MET A 45 -4.62 11.71 -16.13
N GLU A 46 -5.33 12.68 -15.55
CA GLU A 46 -6.80 12.67 -15.43
C GLU A 46 -7.48 12.47 -16.78
N THR A 47 -7.08 13.25 -17.79
CA THR A 47 -7.64 13.16 -19.15
C THR A 47 -7.44 11.76 -19.73
N MET A 48 -6.25 11.19 -19.60
CA MET A 48 -5.93 9.86 -20.12
C MET A 48 -6.71 8.76 -19.38
N VAL A 49 -6.74 8.80 -18.04
CA VAL A 49 -7.48 7.83 -17.19
C VAL A 49 -8.97 7.84 -17.55
N ILE A 50 -9.58 9.02 -17.64
CA ILE A 50 -11.00 9.16 -17.99
C ILE A 50 -11.27 8.58 -19.38
N ASN A 51 -10.39 8.84 -20.34
CA ASN A 51 -10.54 8.30 -21.70
C ASN A 51 -10.36 6.77 -21.72
N ASP A 52 -9.43 6.22 -20.95
CA ASP A 52 -9.23 4.77 -20.83
C ASP A 52 -10.44 4.08 -20.19
N ILE A 53 -10.99 4.66 -19.12
CA ILE A 53 -12.19 4.14 -18.44
C ILE A 53 -13.37 4.11 -19.42
N LYS A 54 -13.61 5.21 -20.17
CA LYS A 54 -14.68 5.29 -21.17
C LYS A 54 -14.48 4.33 -22.35
N ALA A 55 -13.23 4.01 -22.67
CA ALA A 55 -12.90 3.04 -23.72
C ALA A 55 -12.93 1.58 -23.22
N GLY A 56 -13.41 1.32 -21.99
CA GLY A 56 -13.52 -0.03 -21.44
C GLY A 56 -12.21 -0.65 -20.93
N ARG A 57 -11.13 0.15 -20.81
CA ARG A 57 -9.80 -0.35 -20.46
C ARG A 57 -9.64 -0.53 -18.94
N GLY A 58 -8.75 -1.47 -18.56
CA GLY A 58 -8.35 -1.67 -17.17
C GLY A 58 -7.33 -0.63 -16.72
N VAL A 59 -7.57 0.02 -15.59
CA VAL A 59 -6.71 1.08 -15.07
C VAL A 59 -6.47 0.93 -13.58
N CYS A 60 -5.28 1.33 -13.12
CA CYS A 60 -5.01 1.68 -11.74
C CYS A 60 -4.50 3.12 -11.68
N PHE A 61 -5.12 3.93 -10.83
CA PHE A 61 -4.69 5.31 -10.60
C PHE A 61 -4.33 5.50 -9.12
N ILE A 62 -3.07 5.86 -8.86
CA ILE A 62 -2.54 6.06 -7.50
C ILE A 62 -2.30 7.55 -7.29
N ASP A 63 -3.03 8.13 -6.33
CA ASP A 63 -3.02 9.56 -6.03
C ASP A 63 -2.63 9.83 -4.57
N PRO A 64 -1.43 10.40 -4.32
CA PRO A 64 -1.00 10.78 -2.97
C PRO A 64 -1.64 12.08 -2.45
N HIS A 65 -2.41 12.79 -3.28
CA HIS A 65 -3.11 14.02 -2.91
C HIS A 65 -4.59 13.78 -2.64
N GLY A 66 -5.22 12.86 -3.39
CA GLY A 66 -6.62 12.46 -3.26
C GLY A 66 -7.58 13.22 -4.16
N ASP A 67 -7.26 14.43 -4.57
CA ASP A 67 -8.16 15.31 -5.34
C ASP A 67 -8.47 14.74 -6.74
N ALA A 68 -7.46 14.21 -7.43
CA ALA A 68 -7.65 13.60 -8.74
C ALA A 68 -8.41 12.28 -8.66
N ALA A 69 -8.16 11.47 -7.64
CA ALA A 69 -8.90 10.24 -7.37
C ALA A 69 -10.41 10.52 -7.19
N GLU A 70 -10.77 11.49 -6.34
CA GLU A 70 -12.15 11.90 -6.11
C GLU A 70 -12.82 12.47 -7.37
N LYS A 71 -12.07 13.21 -8.18
CA LYS A 71 -12.55 13.75 -9.45
C LYS A 71 -12.81 12.66 -10.48
N ILE A 72 -11.92 11.68 -10.63
CA ILE A 72 -12.05 10.60 -11.59
C ILE A 72 -13.31 9.78 -11.33
N LEU A 73 -13.69 9.53 -10.06
CA LEU A 73 -14.91 8.80 -9.72
C LEU A 73 -16.17 9.41 -10.33
N GLN A 74 -16.21 10.74 -10.54
CA GLN A 74 -17.36 11.42 -11.11
C GLN A 74 -17.51 11.20 -12.63
N PHE A 75 -16.47 10.71 -13.30
CA PHE A 75 -16.45 10.47 -14.75
C PHE A 75 -16.66 8.99 -15.14
N ILE A 76 -16.80 8.11 -14.16
CA ILE A 76 -17.01 6.68 -14.43
C ILE A 76 -18.44 6.48 -14.96
N PRO A 77 -18.59 5.87 -16.14
CA PRO A 77 -19.91 5.64 -16.73
C PRO A 77 -20.66 4.50 -16.04
N GLU A 78 -21.98 4.47 -16.21
CA GLU A 78 -22.89 3.54 -15.52
C GLU A 78 -22.50 2.06 -15.74
N GLU A 79 -22.16 1.70 -16.96
CA GLU A 79 -21.77 0.34 -17.35
C GLU A 79 -20.50 -0.17 -16.65
N ARG A 80 -19.67 0.74 -16.11
CA ARG A 80 -18.42 0.41 -15.41
C ARG A 80 -18.52 0.51 -13.87
N VAL A 81 -19.71 0.84 -13.34
CA VAL A 81 -19.91 1.03 -11.87
C VAL A 81 -19.50 -0.20 -11.07
N ASN A 82 -19.77 -1.41 -11.58
CA ASN A 82 -19.44 -2.66 -10.90
C ASN A 82 -17.99 -3.12 -11.10
N ASP A 83 -17.23 -2.43 -11.94
CA ASP A 83 -15.81 -2.74 -12.18
C ASP A 83 -14.87 -1.97 -11.24
N VAL A 84 -15.41 -1.05 -10.43
CA VAL A 84 -14.61 -0.13 -9.65
C VAL A 84 -14.24 -0.72 -8.29
N VAL A 85 -12.95 -0.65 -7.98
CA VAL A 85 -12.39 -0.82 -6.63
C VAL A 85 -11.89 0.54 -6.18
N TYR A 86 -12.55 1.14 -5.20
CA TYR A 86 -12.10 2.40 -4.61
C TYR A 86 -11.38 2.14 -3.29
N PHE A 87 -10.05 2.09 -3.35
CA PHE A 87 -9.21 1.90 -2.18
C PHE A 87 -8.93 3.26 -1.51
N ASN A 88 -9.62 3.52 -0.41
CA ASN A 88 -9.48 4.74 0.38
C ASN A 88 -9.23 4.41 1.87
N PRO A 89 -7.98 4.48 2.35
CA PRO A 89 -7.65 4.23 3.75
C PRO A 89 -8.32 5.16 4.75
N GLN A 90 -8.82 6.33 4.33
CA GLN A 90 -9.56 7.26 5.21
C GLN A 90 -10.96 6.74 5.56
N ASP A 91 -11.47 5.74 4.86
CA ASP A 91 -12.73 5.07 5.21
C ASP A 91 -12.51 4.10 6.38
N LEU A 92 -12.44 4.68 7.56
CA LEU A 92 -12.17 3.94 8.80
C LEU A 92 -13.25 2.92 9.15
N ASN A 93 -14.48 3.10 8.65
CA ASN A 93 -15.61 2.24 9.00
C ASN A 93 -15.65 0.96 8.17
N HIS A 94 -15.08 0.99 6.97
CA HIS A 94 -15.06 -0.13 6.05
C HIS A 94 -13.65 -0.33 5.46
N PRO A 95 -12.63 -0.66 6.28
CA PRO A 95 -11.29 -0.90 5.78
C PRO A 95 -11.29 -2.04 4.76
N ILE A 96 -10.67 -1.78 3.61
CA ILE A 96 -10.44 -2.78 2.57
C ILE A 96 -9.20 -3.57 2.96
N ALA A 97 -9.33 -4.90 3.05
CA ALA A 97 -8.22 -5.76 3.39
C ALA A 97 -7.16 -5.78 2.28
N PHE A 98 -5.91 -5.56 2.68
CA PHE A 98 -4.75 -5.68 1.81
C PHE A 98 -3.60 -6.33 2.57
N ASN A 99 -3.37 -7.62 2.35
CA ASN A 99 -2.29 -8.38 2.97
C ASN A 99 -1.14 -8.61 1.98
N PRO A 100 -0.01 -7.93 2.11
CA PRO A 100 1.14 -8.16 1.25
C PRO A 100 1.81 -9.53 1.47
N LEU A 101 1.57 -10.18 2.62
CA LEU A 101 2.06 -11.53 2.96
C LEU A 101 1.08 -12.65 2.62
N GLU A 102 -0.05 -12.34 1.99
CA GLU A 102 -1.02 -13.35 1.62
C GLU A 102 -0.39 -14.52 0.87
N GLN A 103 -0.85 -15.72 1.19
CA GLN A 103 -0.25 -16.98 0.77
C GLN A 103 0.05 -17.03 -0.74
N ILE A 104 1.32 -17.24 -1.05
CA ILE A 104 1.87 -17.34 -2.40
C ILE A 104 2.58 -18.68 -2.51
N SER A 105 2.62 -19.26 -3.70
CA SER A 105 3.41 -20.47 -3.98
C SER A 105 4.88 -20.27 -3.57
N SER A 106 5.52 -21.33 -3.10
CA SER A 106 6.89 -21.29 -2.56
C SER A 106 7.90 -20.61 -3.49
N GLU A 107 7.68 -20.75 -4.81
CA GLU A 107 8.53 -20.20 -5.86
C GLU A 107 8.62 -18.67 -5.86
N TYR A 108 7.57 -17.97 -5.39
CA TYR A 108 7.51 -16.50 -5.41
C TYR A 108 7.72 -15.84 -4.04
N ARG A 109 7.86 -16.63 -2.96
CA ARG A 109 8.04 -16.07 -1.61
C ARG A 109 9.22 -15.12 -1.50
N HIS A 110 10.34 -15.47 -2.12
CA HIS A 110 11.54 -14.64 -2.13
C HIS A 110 11.34 -13.29 -2.85
N LEU A 111 10.53 -13.26 -3.91
CA LEU A 111 10.20 -12.03 -4.63
C LEU A 111 9.31 -11.12 -3.79
N VAL A 112 8.31 -11.69 -3.09
CA VAL A 112 7.46 -10.93 -2.18
C VAL A 112 8.26 -10.37 -1.02
N ALA A 113 9.10 -11.19 -0.36
CA ALA A 113 9.97 -10.73 0.71
C ALA A 113 10.89 -9.59 0.23
N SER A 114 11.53 -9.74 -0.91
CA SER A 114 12.38 -8.71 -1.52
C SER A 114 11.60 -7.43 -1.84
N GLY A 115 10.37 -7.54 -2.35
CA GLY A 115 9.49 -6.40 -2.62
C GLY A 115 9.18 -5.61 -1.34
N ILE A 116 8.74 -6.28 -0.27
CA ILE A 116 8.43 -5.68 1.03
C ILE A 116 9.69 -5.07 1.66
N MET A 117 10.83 -5.77 1.58
CA MET A 117 12.13 -5.26 2.03
C MET A 117 12.50 -3.96 1.31
N GLY A 118 12.30 -3.90 0.00
CA GLY A 118 12.53 -2.69 -0.80
C GLY A 118 11.65 -1.51 -0.35
N VAL A 119 10.39 -1.76 0.01
CA VAL A 119 9.48 -0.74 0.56
C VAL A 119 10.01 -0.22 1.90
N PHE A 120 10.36 -1.11 2.83
CA PHE A 120 10.88 -0.70 4.14
C PHE A 120 12.22 0.03 4.02
N LYS A 121 13.12 -0.43 3.17
CA LYS A 121 14.41 0.21 2.90
C LYS A 121 14.24 1.63 2.37
N LYS A 122 13.26 1.86 1.50
CA LYS A 122 12.94 3.19 0.98
C LYS A 122 12.43 4.14 2.06
N ILE A 123 11.58 3.66 2.97
CA ILE A 123 10.98 4.50 4.02
C ILE A 123 11.98 4.78 5.15
N TRP A 124 12.90 3.86 5.43
CA TRP A 124 13.82 3.95 6.58
C TRP A 124 15.30 4.07 6.16
N VAL A 125 15.59 4.85 5.14
CA VAL A 125 16.93 5.00 4.55
C VAL A 125 18.02 5.24 5.60
N ASP A 126 17.79 6.17 6.53
CA ASP A 126 18.80 6.62 7.49
C ASP A 126 19.10 5.60 8.61
N MET A 127 18.24 4.62 8.82
CA MET A 127 18.35 3.64 9.91
C MET A 127 18.61 2.22 9.42
N TRP A 128 18.75 2.02 8.10
CA TRP A 128 18.88 0.70 7.51
C TRP A 128 20.27 0.11 7.77
N SER A 129 20.32 -1.08 8.35
CA SER A 129 21.55 -1.81 8.59
C SER A 129 21.49 -3.24 8.03
N ALA A 130 22.64 -3.82 7.71
CA ALA A 130 22.73 -5.19 7.20
C ALA A 130 22.12 -6.21 8.20
N ARG A 131 22.27 -5.97 9.50
CA ARG A 131 21.67 -6.84 10.53
C ARG A 131 20.15 -6.74 10.55
N MET A 132 19.62 -5.54 10.48
CA MET A 132 18.17 -5.32 10.38
C MET A 132 17.60 -6.00 9.13
N GLU A 133 18.27 -5.85 7.99
CA GLU A 133 17.90 -6.49 6.73
C GLU A 133 17.87 -8.00 6.86
N TYR A 134 18.90 -8.61 7.46
CA TYR A 134 19.02 -10.05 7.62
C TYR A 134 17.92 -10.64 8.51
N ILE A 135 17.66 -10.03 9.68
CA ILE A 135 16.61 -10.50 10.61
C ILE A 135 15.22 -10.30 9.98
N LEU A 136 14.96 -9.15 9.39
CA LEU A 136 13.66 -8.83 8.79
C LEU A 136 13.36 -9.73 7.59
N ASN A 137 14.35 -10.02 6.75
CA ASN A 137 14.19 -10.94 5.62
C ASN A 137 13.82 -12.36 6.09
N ASN A 138 14.52 -12.92 7.08
CA ASN A 138 14.16 -14.22 7.66
C ASN A 138 12.80 -14.21 8.34
N THR A 139 12.39 -13.07 8.93
CA THR A 139 11.06 -12.89 9.49
C THR A 139 9.99 -12.95 8.42
N LEU A 140 10.17 -12.20 7.33
CA LEU A 140 9.22 -12.17 6.21
C LEU A 140 9.10 -13.54 5.54
N LEU A 141 10.22 -14.24 5.29
CA LEU A 141 10.21 -15.58 4.70
C LEU A 141 9.46 -16.58 5.59
N ALA A 142 9.67 -16.53 6.90
CA ALA A 142 8.95 -17.38 7.85
C ALA A 142 7.43 -17.08 7.85
N LEU A 143 7.05 -15.81 7.84
CA LEU A 143 5.64 -15.40 7.80
C LEU A 143 4.97 -15.72 6.46
N LEU A 144 5.68 -15.62 5.34
CA LEU A 144 5.17 -16.00 4.02
C LEU A 144 4.88 -17.51 3.89
N GLU A 145 5.49 -18.32 4.75
CA GLU A 145 5.23 -19.76 4.81
C GLU A 145 4.11 -20.11 5.79
N TYR A 146 3.93 -19.29 6.84
CA TYR A 146 2.94 -19.56 7.88
C TYR A 146 1.54 -19.07 7.47
N PRO A 147 0.52 -19.98 7.36
CA PRO A 147 -0.81 -19.60 6.89
C PRO A 147 -1.48 -18.55 7.80
N GLY A 148 -2.15 -17.58 7.16
CA GLY A 148 -2.88 -16.52 7.85
C GLY A 148 -1.98 -15.41 8.45
N SER A 149 -0.69 -15.43 8.13
CA SER A 149 0.23 -14.36 8.55
C SER A 149 -0.13 -13.02 7.95
N THR A 150 0.11 -11.98 8.74
CA THR A 150 0.01 -10.57 8.34
C THR A 150 1.28 -9.82 8.70
N LEU A 151 1.44 -8.57 8.28
CA LEU A 151 2.57 -7.74 8.70
C LEU A 151 2.63 -7.52 10.22
N LEU A 152 1.50 -7.66 10.92
CA LEU A 152 1.46 -7.65 12.38
C LEU A 152 2.29 -8.78 12.99
N GLY A 153 2.41 -9.91 12.29
CA GLY A 153 3.22 -11.06 12.67
C GLY A 153 4.71 -10.74 12.84
N ILE A 154 5.23 -9.69 12.17
CA ILE A 154 6.64 -9.27 12.34
C ILE A 154 6.91 -8.91 13.80
N MET A 155 6.03 -8.11 14.42
CA MET A 155 6.18 -7.74 15.83
C MET A 155 6.13 -8.96 16.75
N ARG A 156 5.20 -9.88 16.50
CA ARG A 156 5.04 -11.10 17.28
C ARG A 156 6.22 -12.06 17.12
N MET A 157 6.76 -12.22 15.93
CA MET A 157 7.97 -13.01 15.69
C MET A 157 9.17 -12.52 16.51
N LEU A 158 9.27 -11.21 16.72
CA LEU A 158 10.39 -10.60 17.42
C LEU A 158 10.19 -10.48 18.94
N SER A 159 8.93 -10.45 19.44
CA SER A 159 8.63 -10.23 20.86
C SER A 159 7.97 -11.42 21.57
N ASP A 160 7.18 -12.24 20.86
CA ASP A 160 6.40 -13.35 21.43
C ASP A 160 7.08 -14.69 21.12
N LYS A 161 7.68 -15.31 22.14
CA LYS A 161 8.40 -16.59 21.99
C LYS A 161 7.49 -17.75 21.60
N ASP A 162 6.25 -17.75 22.07
CA ASP A 162 5.30 -18.82 21.80
C ASP A 162 4.75 -18.71 20.36
N TYR A 163 4.46 -17.50 19.90
CA TYR A 163 4.11 -17.27 18.51
C TYR A 163 5.26 -17.66 17.58
N ARG A 164 6.47 -17.17 17.86
CA ARG A 164 7.67 -17.50 17.10
C ARG A 164 7.88 -19.02 17.03
N LYS A 165 7.74 -19.73 18.14
CA LYS A 165 7.86 -21.18 18.16
C LYS A 165 6.85 -21.86 17.23
N ARG A 166 5.56 -21.46 17.28
CA ARG A 166 4.53 -22.03 16.40
C ARG A 166 4.85 -21.83 14.92
N VAL A 167 5.28 -20.62 14.55
CA VAL A 167 5.70 -20.32 13.18
C VAL A 167 6.88 -21.18 12.78
N VAL A 168 7.94 -21.21 13.57
CA VAL A 168 9.19 -21.95 13.27
C VAL A 168 8.95 -23.46 13.19
N ASP A 169 8.09 -24.02 14.06
CA ASP A 169 7.75 -25.45 14.02
C ASP A 169 7.05 -25.85 12.72
N SER A 170 6.30 -24.92 12.09
CA SER A 170 5.57 -25.15 10.84
C SER A 170 6.41 -24.99 9.58
N LEU A 171 7.62 -24.42 9.67
CA LEU A 171 8.47 -24.16 8.51
C LEU A 171 8.96 -25.45 7.86
N SER A 172 8.86 -25.52 6.55
CA SER A 172 9.43 -26.58 5.70
C SER A 172 10.81 -26.19 5.15
N ASP A 173 11.08 -24.88 4.94
CA ASP A 173 12.38 -24.40 4.47
C ASP A 173 13.45 -24.59 5.55
N PRO A 174 14.46 -25.46 5.30
CA PRO A 174 15.48 -25.80 6.31
C PRO A 174 16.43 -24.62 6.59
N VAL A 175 16.62 -23.70 5.65
CA VAL A 175 17.53 -22.55 5.81
C VAL A 175 16.89 -21.50 6.70
N VAL A 176 15.63 -21.14 6.40
CA VAL A 176 14.86 -20.20 7.24
C VAL A 176 14.64 -20.77 8.64
N LYS A 177 14.28 -22.05 8.75
CA LYS A 177 14.14 -22.74 10.03
C LYS A 177 15.44 -22.77 10.81
N GLY A 178 16.55 -23.04 10.11
CA GLY A 178 17.90 -23.07 10.67
C GLY A 178 18.33 -21.73 11.28
N PHE A 179 18.00 -20.61 10.64
CA PHE A 179 18.23 -19.28 11.20
C PHE A 179 17.56 -19.12 12.57
N TRP A 180 16.28 -19.46 12.69
CA TRP A 180 15.54 -19.28 13.94
C TRP A 180 16.01 -20.20 15.07
N ILE A 181 16.33 -21.47 14.76
CA ILE A 181 16.71 -22.48 15.75
C ILE A 181 18.20 -22.38 16.13
N ASN A 182 19.07 -22.22 15.13
CA ASN A 182 20.51 -22.37 15.31
C ASN A 182 21.25 -21.05 15.52
N GLU A 183 20.67 -19.93 15.09
CA GLU A 183 21.29 -18.60 15.18
C GLU A 183 20.51 -17.69 16.12
N PHE A 184 19.27 -17.29 15.77
CA PHE A 184 18.49 -16.35 16.54
C PHE A 184 18.21 -16.83 17.97
N ALA A 185 17.90 -18.11 18.17
CA ALA A 185 17.66 -18.69 19.49
C ALA A 185 18.90 -18.66 20.42
N LYS A 186 20.09 -18.48 19.85
CA LYS A 186 21.36 -18.39 20.63
C LYS A 186 21.74 -16.95 20.96
N TYR A 187 21.00 -15.96 20.48
CA TYR A 187 21.26 -14.57 20.84
C TYR A 187 21.06 -14.37 22.33
N SER A 188 22.01 -13.72 23.00
CA SER A 188 21.80 -13.28 24.37
C SER A 188 20.62 -12.28 24.40
N GLN A 189 19.89 -12.23 25.50
CA GLN A 189 18.73 -11.35 25.64
C GLN A 189 19.08 -9.87 25.32
N LYS A 190 20.24 -9.40 25.74
CA LYS A 190 20.73 -8.05 25.43
C LYS A 190 20.92 -7.87 23.93
N PHE A 191 21.56 -8.83 23.26
CA PHE A 191 21.80 -8.78 21.82
C PHE A 191 20.51 -8.92 21.00
N GLU A 192 19.58 -9.80 21.40
CA GLU A 192 18.26 -9.95 20.77
C GLU A 192 17.51 -8.61 20.82
N THR A 193 17.43 -7.99 22.01
CA THR A 193 16.77 -6.68 22.18
C THR A 193 17.39 -5.61 21.29
N GLU A 194 18.71 -5.48 21.29
CA GLU A 194 19.43 -4.49 20.49
C GLU A 194 19.26 -4.72 18.97
N ALA A 195 19.33 -5.98 18.54
CA ALA A 195 19.23 -6.35 17.13
C ALA A 195 17.81 -6.15 16.57
N THR A 196 16.77 -6.30 17.40
CA THR A 196 15.37 -6.21 16.98
C THR A 196 14.75 -4.84 17.23
N ALA A 197 15.32 -4.01 18.11
CA ALA A 197 14.75 -2.73 18.52
C ALA A 197 14.44 -1.79 17.33
N ALA A 198 15.35 -1.70 16.36
CA ALA A 198 15.14 -0.86 15.20
C ALA A 198 13.94 -1.32 14.37
N ILE A 199 13.78 -2.63 14.16
CA ILE A 199 12.63 -3.21 13.43
C ILE A 199 11.34 -2.95 14.21
N GLN A 200 11.34 -3.26 15.52
CA GLN A 200 10.18 -3.10 16.39
C GLN A 200 9.70 -1.64 16.45
N ASN A 201 10.62 -0.69 16.60
CA ASN A 201 10.29 0.73 16.62
C ASN A 201 9.66 1.20 15.30
N LYS A 202 10.16 0.73 14.17
CA LYS A 202 9.70 1.18 12.85
C LYS A 202 8.43 0.48 12.40
N VAL A 203 8.38 -0.86 12.48
CA VAL A 203 7.17 -1.61 12.16
C VAL A 203 6.05 -1.29 13.16
N GLY A 204 6.41 -1.09 14.44
CA GLY A 204 5.48 -0.72 15.50
C GLY A 204 4.71 0.56 15.19
N GLN A 205 5.33 1.58 14.59
CA GLN A 205 4.66 2.82 14.21
C GLN A 205 3.49 2.58 13.25
N PHE A 206 3.63 1.66 12.30
CA PHE A 206 2.55 1.30 11.37
C PHE A 206 1.49 0.41 12.04
N VAL A 207 1.92 -0.57 12.82
CA VAL A 207 1.02 -1.53 13.49
C VAL A 207 0.16 -0.86 14.57
N THR A 208 0.69 0.15 15.25
CA THR A 208 -0.08 0.90 16.28
C THR A 208 -1.09 1.87 15.67
N ASN A 209 -0.91 2.29 14.42
CA ASN A 209 -1.88 3.13 13.72
C ASN A 209 -3.12 2.30 13.35
N PRO A 210 -4.32 2.59 13.91
CA PRO A 210 -5.53 1.79 13.64
C PRO A 210 -5.91 1.72 12.16
N LEU A 211 -5.67 2.81 11.40
CA LEU A 211 -5.94 2.88 9.98
C LEU A 211 -5.14 1.83 9.20
N ILE A 212 -3.83 1.82 9.42
CA ILE A 212 -2.92 0.88 8.73
C ILE A 212 -3.11 -0.54 9.25
N ARG A 213 -3.25 -0.69 10.56
CA ARG A 213 -3.48 -1.98 11.22
C ARG A 213 -4.72 -2.68 10.68
N ASN A 214 -5.83 -1.97 10.53
CA ASN A 214 -7.08 -2.56 10.05
C ASN A 214 -7.05 -2.93 8.56
N ILE A 215 -6.16 -2.33 7.77
CA ILE A 215 -5.92 -2.69 6.37
C ILE A 215 -4.98 -3.89 6.25
N LEU A 216 -3.79 -3.78 6.88
CA LEU A 216 -2.69 -4.75 6.73
C LEU A 216 -2.77 -5.93 7.70
N GLY A 217 -3.64 -5.87 8.70
CA GLY A 217 -3.83 -6.89 9.73
C GLY A 217 -4.87 -7.95 9.40
N GLN A 218 -5.51 -7.89 8.25
CA GLN A 218 -6.46 -8.90 7.81
C GLN A 218 -5.73 -10.01 7.04
N PRO A 219 -5.94 -11.31 7.36
CA PRO A 219 -5.20 -12.42 6.75
C PRO A 219 -5.40 -12.57 5.24
N HIS A 220 -6.60 -12.24 4.74
CA HIS A 220 -6.96 -12.35 3.34
C HIS A 220 -7.26 -10.97 2.75
N SER A 221 -6.66 -10.69 1.59
CA SER A 221 -6.96 -9.47 0.84
C SER A 221 -8.36 -9.54 0.26
N SER A 222 -9.10 -8.43 0.33
CA SER A 222 -10.40 -8.30 -0.37
C SER A 222 -10.21 -8.03 -1.86
N ILE A 223 -9.01 -7.61 -2.27
CA ILE A 223 -8.68 -7.24 -3.65
C ILE A 223 -7.61 -8.17 -4.21
N ASP A 224 -7.88 -8.72 -5.38
CA ASP A 224 -6.95 -9.55 -6.15
C ASP A 224 -6.41 -8.74 -7.33
N MET A 225 -5.14 -8.32 -7.26
CA MET A 225 -4.50 -7.50 -8.29
C MET A 225 -4.42 -8.20 -9.64
N ARG A 226 -4.24 -9.54 -9.65
CA ARG A 226 -4.20 -10.31 -10.88
C ARG A 226 -5.57 -10.32 -11.56
N LYS A 227 -6.63 -10.55 -10.81
CA LYS A 227 -8.01 -10.53 -11.30
C LYS A 227 -8.41 -9.13 -11.80
N ILE A 228 -8.05 -8.08 -11.08
CA ILE A 228 -8.26 -6.68 -11.50
C ILE A 228 -7.66 -6.43 -12.87
N MET A 229 -6.42 -6.89 -13.09
CA MET A 229 -5.71 -6.71 -14.36
C MET A 229 -6.34 -7.53 -15.49
N ASP A 230 -6.62 -8.82 -15.25
CA ASP A 230 -7.11 -9.75 -16.28
C ASP A 230 -8.57 -9.49 -16.69
N GLU A 231 -9.40 -9.03 -15.76
CA GLU A 231 -10.78 -8.62 -16.04
C GLU A 231 -10.86 -7.19 -16.63
N GLY A 232 -9.80 -6.39 -16.53
CA GLY A 232 -9.78 -5.01 -17.01
C GLY A 232 -10.57 -4.07 -16.10
N LYS A 233 -10.52 -4.30 -14.78
CA LYS A 233 -11.21 -3.47 -13.78
C LYS A 233 -10.52 -2.12 -13.54
N ILE A 234 -11.17 -1.28 -12.78
CA ILE A 234 -10.75 0.07 -12.41
C ILE A 234 -10.38 0.07 -10.94
N LEU A 235 -9.10 0.30 -10.63
CA LEU A 235 -8.60 0.46 -9.26
C LEU A 235 -8.22 1.92 -9.03
N ILE A 236 -8.99 2.63 -8.21
CA ILE A 236 -8.67 4.00 -7.80
C ILE A 236 -8.14 3.97 -6.37
N VAL A 237 -6.91 4.42 -6.20
CA VAL A 237 -6.16 4.38 -4.92
C VAL A 237 -5.96 5.81 -4.42
N ASN A 238 -6.77 6.20 -3.45
CA ASN A 238 -6.70 7.51 -2.80
C ASN A 238 -5.81 7.43 -1.56
N LEU A 239 -4.57 7.87 -1.68
CA LEU A 239 -3.58 7.87 -0.60
C LEU A 239 -3.31 9.28 -0.07
N SER A 240 -4.33 10.12 0.02
CA SER A 240 -4.22 11.51 0.47
C SER A 240 -3.35 11.66 1.72
N LYS A 241 -2.14 12.21 1.55
CA LYS A 241 -1.17 12.44 2.63
C LYS A 241 -1.74 13.29 3.77
N GLY A 242 -2.62 14.24 3.44
CA GLY A 242 -3.31 15.06 4.44
C GLY A 242 -4.23 14.29 5.38
N GLY A 243 -4.80 13.17 4.89
CA GLY A 243 -5.73 12.35 5.69
C GLY A 243 -5.08 11.17 6.41
N ILE A 244 -4.06 10.56 5.79
CA ILE A 244 -3.46 9.34 6.35
C ILE A 244 -2.00 9.50 6.83
N GLY A 245 -1.38 10.65 6.56
CA GLY A 245 0.03 10.90 6.84
C GLY A 245 0.95 10.41 5.70
N GLU A 246 2.10 11.06 5.56
CA GLU A 246 3.03 10.81 4.45
C GLU A 246 3.62 9.40 4.48
N ASP A 247 4.12 8.94 5.64
CA ASP A 247 4.73 7.61 5.77
C ASP A 247 3.76 6.49 5.46
N ASN A 248 2.50 6.63 5.90
CA ASN A 248 1.44 5.66 5.62
C ASN A 248 1.06 5.63 4.13
N SER A 249 0.98 6.80 3.50
CA SER A 249 0.76 6.94 2.06
C SER A 249 1.86 6.26 1.26
N ASN A 250 3.12 6.54 1.60
CA ASN A 250 4.28 5.96 0.95
C ASN A 250 4.34 4.44 1.14
N LEU A 251 4.04 3.94 2.35
CA LEU A 251 4.00 2.51 2.66
C LEU A 251 2.96 1.78 1.81
N LEU A 252 1.70 2.21 1.89
CA LEU A 252 0.60 1.56 1.18
C LEU A 252 0.79 1.63 -0.34
N GLY A 253 1.16 2.80 -0.88
CA GLY A 253 1.37 2.98 -2.31
C GLY A 253 2.50 2.11 -2.85
N ALA A 254 3.64 2.05 -2.16
CA ALA A 254 4.77 1.21 -2.57
C ALA A 254 4.41 -0.29 -2.48
N MET A 255 3.66 -0.72 -1.46
CA MET A 255 3.19 -2.11 -1.34
C MET A 255 2.18 -2.48 -2.43
N ILE A 256 1.22 -1.58 -2.75
CA ILE A 256 0.25 -1.80 -3.83
C ILE A 256 0.96 -1.93 -5.18
N ILE A 257 1.91 -1.05 -5.49
CA ILE A 257 2.71 -1.11 -6.72
C ILE A 257 3.49 -2.43 -6.78
N SER A 258 4.12 -2.86 -5.68
CA SER A 258 4.83 -4.13 -5.62
C SER A 258 3.92 -5.33 -5.86
N LYS A 259 2.68 -5.32 -5.34
CA LYS A 259 1.69 -6.38 -5.61
C LYS A 259 1.20 -6.35 -7.06
N ILE A 260 0.98 -5.17 -7.66
CA ILE A 260 0.65 -5.05 -9.09
C ILE A 260 1.78 -5.60 -9.96
N GLN A 261 3.04 -5.33 -9.61
CA GLN A 261 4.21 -5.91 -10.26
C GLN A 261 4.18 -7.43 -10.25
N LEU A 262 4.03 -8.03 -9.07
CA LEU A 262 3.99 -9.48 -8.91
C LEU A 262 2.80 -10.09 -9.66
N ALA A 263 1.64 -9.43 -9.64
CA ALA A 263 0.46 -9.81 -10.41
C ALA A 263 0.73 -9.77 -11.92
N ALA A 264 1.41 -8.74 -12.41
CA ALA A 264 1.81 -8.66 -13.81
C ALA A 264 2.77 -9.79 -14.18
N MET A 265 3.82 -10.03 -13.40
CA MET A 265 4.79 -11.11 -13.63
C MET A 265 4.13 -12.49 -13.63
N SER A 266 3.13 -12.72 -12.79
CA SER A 266 2.37 -13.98 -12.75
C SER A 266 1.60 -14.29 -14.05
N ARG A 267 1.44 -13.30 -14.95
CA ARG A 267 0.84 -13.46 -16.28
C ARG A 267 1.68 -14.28 -17.26
N MET A 268 2.86 -14.74 -16.84
CA MET A 268 3.67 -15.69 -17.62
C MET A 268 2.90 -16.97 -18.01
N ASN A 269 1.90 -17.34 -17.25
CA ASN A 269 1.04 -18.52 -17.51
C ASN A 269 -0.03 -18.28 -18.60
N ILE A 270 -0.14 -17.06 -19.14
CA ILE A 270 -1.04 -16.73 -20.26
C ILE A 270 -0.20 -16.36 -21.48
N PRO A 271 -0.54 -16.81 -22.71
CA PRO A 271 0.09 -16.35 -23.94
C PRO A 271 0.08 -14.81 -24.03
N GLU A 272 1.15 -14.24 -24.56
CA GLU A 272 1.29 -12.76 -24.64
C GLU A 272 0.13 -12.11 -25.40
N SER A 273 -0.34 -12.76 -26.47
CA SER A 273 -1.47 -12.29 -27.31
C SER A 273 -2.81 -12.23 -26.59
N GLU A 274 -2.98 -12.96 -25.48
CA GLU A 274 -4.20 -13.01 -24.69
C GLU A 274 -4.17 -12.08 -23.47
N ARG A 275 -2.99 -11.49 -23.16
CA ARG A 275 -2.85 -10.57 -22.04
C ARG A 275 -3.52 -9.24 -22.38
N LYS A 276 -4.46 -8.81 -21.57
CA LYS A 276 -5.05 -7.47 -21.69
C LYS A 276 -4.06 -6.40 -21.21
N ASP A 277 -3.98 -5.28 -21.91
CA ASP A 277 -3.24 -4.11 -21.44
C ASP A 277 -3.88 -3.56 -20.16
N PHE A 278 -3.04 -3.25 -19.18
CA PHE A 278 -3.44 -2.63 -17.94
C PHE A 278 -2.60 -1.38 -17.69
N TYR A 279 -3.26 -0.26 -17.44
CA TYR A 279 -2.62 1.05 -17.35
C TYR A 279 -2.47 1.47 -15.90
N LEU A 280 -1.21 1.51 -15.43
CA LEU A 280 -0.86 1.96 -14.09
C LEU A 280 -0.39 3.42 -14.13
N TYR A 281 -1.22 4.30 -13.62
CA TYR A 281 -0.95 5.72 -13.45
C TYR A 281 -0.47 5.99 -12.04
N VAL A 282 0.69 6.61 -11.90
CA VAL A 282 1.27 6.94 -10.59
C VAL A 282 1.65 8.41 -10.57
N ASP A 283 0.86 9.21 -9.85
CA ASP A 283 1.24 10.60 -9.59
C ASP A 283 2.24 10.67 -8.44
N GLU A 284 3.14 11.65 -8.47
CA GLU A 284 4.25 11.79 -7.53
C GLU A 284 5.00 10.46 -7.31
N PHE A 285 5.36 9.82 -8.42
CA PHE A 285 5.93 8.48 -8.50
C PHE A 285 7.13 8.25 -7.58
N GLN A 286 7.95 9.29 -7.34
CA GLN A 286 9.12 9.19 -6.45
C GLN A 286 8.76 8.77 -5.01
N ASN A 287 7.51 8.98 -4.58
CA ASN A 287 7.08 8.57 -3.24
C ASN A 287 7.03 7.05 -3.09
N PHE A 288 6.76 6.33 -4.17
CA PHE A 288 6.45 4.91 -4.18
C PHE A 288 7.54 4.06 -4.85
N ALA A 289 8.40 4.67 -5.67
CA ALA A 289 9.43 3.97 -6.43
C ALA A 289 10.48 3.32 -5.51
N THR A 290 10.60 2.00 -5.59
CA THR A 290 11.62 1.20 -4.91
C THR A 290 12.68 0.72 -5.93
N ASP A 291 13.85 0.27 -5.46
CA ASP A 291 14.89 -0.25 -6.37
C ASP A 291 14.42 -1.45 -7.21
N SER A 292 13.48 -2.24 -6.70
CA SER A 292 12.84 -3.34 -7.45
C SER A 292 11.98 -2.83 -8.60
N PHE A 293 11.47 -1.60 -8.51
CA PHE A 293 10.68 -0.99 -9.57
C PHE A 293 11.50 -0.67 -10.83
N ALA A 294 12.80 -0.43 -10.69
CA ALA A 294 13.68 -0.26 -11.86
C ALA A 294 13.69 -1.52 -12.75
N THR A 295 13.56 -2.71 -12.15
CA THR A 295 13.45 -3.98 -12.88
C THR A 295 12.12 -4.13 -13.61
N ILE A 296 11.02 -3.61 -13.02
CA ILE A 296 9.70 -3.59 -13.69
C ILE A 296 9.78 -2.82 -15.00
N LEU A 297 10.38 -1.64 -15.02
CA LEU A 297 10.45 -0.79 -16.21
C LEU A 297 11.03 -1.52 -17.42
N SER A 298 11.97 -2.44 -17.21
CA SER A 298 12.55 -3.23 -18.30
C SER A 298 11.69 -4.42 -18.75
N GLU A 299 10.80 -4.94 -17.88
CA GLU A 299 10.09 -6.19 -18.12
C GLU A 299 8.56 -6.06 -18.25
N ALA A 300 7.98 -4.99 -17.68
CA ALA A 300 6.52 -4.81 -17.58
C ALA A 300 5.80 -4.88 -18.95
N ARG A 301 6.47 -4.44 -20.01
CA ARG A 301 5.96 -4.53 -21.38
C ARG A 301 5.54 -5.94 -21.76
N LYS A 302 6.32 -6.95 -21.41
CA LYS A 302 6.04 -8.38 -21.72
C LYS A 302 4.75 -8.86 -21.05
N TYR A 303 4.39 -8.24 -19.92
CA TYR A 303 3.20 -8.61 -19.13
C TYR A 303 2.01 -7.70 -19.40
N HIS A 304 2.10 -6.84 -20.42
CA HIS A 304 1.09 -5.84 -20.76
C HIS A 304 0.71 -4.91 -19.59
N LEU A 305 1.70 -4.57 -18.74
CA LEU A 305 1.58 -3.52 -17.73
C LEU A 305 2.20 -2.23 -18.29
N CYS A 306 1.34 -1.25 -18.57
CA CYS A 306 1.71 0.04 -19.14
C CYS A 306 1.83 1.08 -18.02
N LEU A 307 3.02 1.69 -17.84
CA LEU A 307 3.27 2.64 -16.77
C LEU A 307 3.15 4.08 -17.28
N ILE A 308 2.41 4.90 -16.56
CA ILE A 308 2.31 6.35 -16.77
C ILE A 308 2.73 7.02 -15.45
N MET A 309 3.93 7.59 -15.43
CA MET A 309 4.58 8.07 -14.22
C MET A 309 4.79 9.57 -14.26
N ALA A 310 4.38 10.27 -13.20
CA ALA A 310 4.59 11.71 -13.07
C ALA A 310 5.37 12.06 -11.80
N HIS A 311 6.29 13.01 -11.89
CA HIS A 311 6.95 13.60 -10.74
C HIS A 311 7.46 15.04 -11.00
N GLN A 312 8.05 15.67 -9.99
CA GLN A 312 8.32 17.11 -10.05
C GLN A 312 9.69 17.46 -10.60
N TYR A 313 10.77 16.74 -10.19
CA TYR A 313 12.14 17.00 -10.62
C TYR A 313 13.01 15.74 -10.54
N ILE A 314 13.97 15.62 -11.46
CA ILE A 314 14.74 14.38 -11.72
C ILE A 314 15.56 13.93 -10.51
N ARG A 315 16.08 14.87 -9.70
CA ARG A 315 16.88 14.52 -8.52
C ARG A 315 16.11 13.67 -7.49
N GLN A 316 14.78 13.71 -7.47
CA GLN A 316 13.96 12.84 -6.61
C GLN A 316 14.10 11.34 -6.94
N LEU A 317 14.60 11.01 -8.12
CA LEU A 317 14.85 9.63 -8.57
C LEU A 317 16.26 9.12 -8.20
N VAL A 318 17.04 9.94 -7.54
CA VAL A 318 18.39 9.61 -7.08
C VAL A 318 18.33 9.40 -5.57
N SER A 319 18.78 8.24 -5.09
CA SER A 319 18.81 7.90 -3.66
C SER A 319 20.28 7.74 -3.22
N GLY A 320 20.79 8.67 -2.40
CA GLY A 320 22.22 8.74 -2.14
C GLY A 320 23.01 8.89 -3.45
N ASP A 321 23.96 7.98 -3.69
CA ASP A 321 24.75 7.93 -4.93
C ASP A 321 24.11 7.05 -6.03
N SER A 322 22.97 6.41 -5.74
CA SER A 322 22.32 5.50 -6.69
C SER A 322 21.46 6.26 -7.69
N THR A 323 21.82 6.15 -8.97
CA THR A 323 21.06 6.69 -10.11
C THR A 323 20.17 5.65 -10.79
N LYS A 324 20.11 4.44 -10.23
CA LYS A 324 19.48 3.25 -10.83
C LYS A 324 18.05 3.51 -11.34
N MET A 325 17.22 4.19 -10.51
CA MET A 325 15.83 4.49 -10.89
C MET A 325 15.76 5.49 -12.05
N ARG A 326 16.54 6.57 -11.98
CA ARG A 326 16.63 7.56 -13.04
C ARG A 326 17.03 6.91 -14.36
N ASP A 327 18.12 6.15 -14.34
CA ASP A 327 18.70 5.53 -15.54
C ASP A 327 17.74 4.46 -16.12
N ALA A 328 17.01 3.73 -15.26
CA ALA A 328 15.97 2.79 -15.69
C ALA A 328 14.79 3.50 -16.39
N ILE A 329 14.35 4.67 -15.90
CA ILE A 329 13.29 5.45 -16.55
C ILE A 329 13.75 5.92 -17.93
N PHE A 330 14.89 6.61 -18.01
CA PHE A 330 15.38 7.18 -19.27
C PHE A 330 15.73 6.10 -20.31
N GLY A 331 16.13 4.91 -19.86
CA GLY A 331 16.46 3.77 -20.75
C GLY A 331 15.25 2.97 -21.25
N ASN A 332 14.08 3.05 -20.60
CA ASN A 332 12.95 2.18 -20.93
C ASN A 332 11.67 2.92 -21.34
N VAL A 333 11.60 4.24 -21.15
CA VAL A 333 10.41 5.03 -21.46
C VAL A 333 10.37 5.40 -22.94
N GLY A 334 9.26 5.11 -23.62
CA GLY A 334 9.07 5.43 -25.02
C GLY A 334 8.53 6.83 -25.28
N THR A 335 7.70 7.36 -24.39
CA THR A 335 7.11 8.71 -24.51
C THR A 335 7.49 9.56 -23.32
N MET A 336 8.08 10.72 -23.58
CA MET A 336 8.51 11.68 -22.57
C MET A 336 7.77 13.00 -22.75
N ILE A 337 7.13 13.49 -21.67
CA ILE A 337 6.41 14.76 -21.63
C ILE A 337 7.09 15.65 -20.59
N VAL A 338 7.56 16.81 -21.03
CA VAL A 338 8.28 17.77 -20.20
C VAL A 338 7.50 19.07 -20.11
N PHE A 339 7.00 19.37 -18.94
CA PHE A 339 6.46 20.67 -18.57
C PHE A 339 7.59 21.59 -18.12
N ARG A 340 7.26 22.78 -17.63
CA ARG A 340 8.25 23.71 -17.08
C ARG A 340 9.03 23.04 -15.93
N VAL A 341 10.36 23.01 -16.04
CA VAL A 341 11.29 22.43 -15.08
C VAL A 341 12.23 23.48 -14.43
N GLY A 342 13.06 23.07 -13.51
CA GLY A 342 14.19 23.85 -12.98
C GLY A 342 15.39 23.84 -13.93
N ALA A 343 16.39 24.67 -13.67
CA ALA A 343 17.59 24.77 -14.50
C ALA A 343 18.38 23.44 -14.50
N ASP A 344 18.58 22.81 -13.35
CA ASP A 344 19.31 21.55 -13.22
C ASP A 344 18.65 20.40 -14.03
N ASP A 345 17.31 20.31 -13.96
CA ASP A 345 16.55 19.34 -14.75
C ASP A 345 16.59 19.66 -16.24
N ALA A 346 16.54 20.96 -16.58
CA ALA A 346 16.60 21.41 -17.98
C ALA A 346 17.94 21.07 -18.62
N GLU A 347 19.06 21.22 -17.91
CA GLU A 347 20.39 20.81 -18.37
C GLU A 347 20.47 19.30 -18.68
N PHE A 348 19.83 18.49 -17.81
CA PHE A 348 19.78 17.06 -18.04
C PHE A 348 18.88 16.69 -19.23
N LEU A 349 17.68 17.32 -19.31
CA LEU A 349 16.65 17.03 -20.33
C LEU A 349 17.02 17.59 -21.70
N GLU A 350 17.81 18.66 -21.77
CA GLU A 350 18.24 19.25 -23.04
C GLU A 350 18.88 18.19 -23.95
N LYS A 351 19.65 17.25 -23.42
CA LYS A 351 20.28 16.14 -24.18
C LYS A 351 19.26 15.26 -24.91
N GLU A 352 18.03 15.15 -24.37
CA GLU A 352 16.93 14.37 -24.94
C GLU A 352 16.12 15.18 -25.97
N PHE A 353 16.14 16.53 -25.90
CA PHE A 353 15.27 17.41 -26.68
C PHE A 353 16.00 18.23 -27.75
N GLN A 354 17.35 18.22 -27.75
CA GLN A 354 18.13 18.86 -28.81
C GLN A 354 17.95 18.15 -30.16
N PRO A 355 18.10 18.86 -31.29
CA PRO A 355 18.32 20.31 -31.41
C PRO A 355 17.01 21.14 -31.40
N ASP A 356 15.85 20.53 -31.23
CA ASP A 356 14.54 21.18 -31.39
C ASP A 356 14.22 22.13 -30.23
N PHE A 357 14.65 21.79 -28.99
CA PHE A 357 14.44 22.64 -27.78
C PHE A 357 15.70 22.67 -26.92
N MET A 358 16.03 23.87 -26.45
CA MET A 358 17.19 24.16 -25.62
C MET A 358 16.78 24.37 -24.17
N LEU A 359 17.76 24.46 -23.27
CA LEU A 359 17.57 24.69 -21.82
C LEU A 359 16.59 25.85 -21.54
N ASN A 360 16.76 26.98 -22.23
CA ASN A 360 15.91 28.16 -22.02
C ASN A 360 14.44 27.90 -22.38
N ASP A 361 14.17 27.03 -23.35
CA ASP A 361 12.81 26.69 -23.73
C ASP A 361 12.14 25.87 -22.61
N LEU A 362 12.88 24.92 -22.01
CA LEU A 362 12.39 24.02 -20.96
C LEU A 362 12.07 24.77 -19.64
N VAL A 363 12.82 25.81 -19.28
CA VAL A 363 12.60 26.57 -18.05
C VAL A 363 11.51 27.64 -18.18
N ASN A 364 11.16 28.06 -19.40
CA ASN A 364 10.24 29.18 -19.65
C ASN A 364 8.85 28.75 -20.16
N LEU A 365 8.53 27.46 -20.14
CA LEU A 365 7.23 26.97 -20.58
C LEU A 365 6.06 27.59 -19.78
N PRO A 366 5.03 28.11 -20.45
CA PRO A 366 3.81 28.57 -19.80
C PRO A 366 3.04 27.39 -19.16
N LYS A 367 2.15 27.69 -18.22
CA LYS A 367 1.23 26.70 -17.65
C LYS A 367 0.40 26.03 -18.76
N TYR A 368 0.13 24.74 -18.63
CA TYR A 368 -0.59 23.90 -19.60
C TYR A 368 0.14 23.62 -20.91
N ASN A 369 1.36 24.13 -21.11
CA ASN A 369 2.19 23.81 -22.28
C ASN A 369 3.28 22.83 -21.90
N PHE A 370 3.65 21.96 -22.84
CA PHE A 370 4.68 20.97 -22.67
C PHE A 370 5.42 20.69 -23.98
N TYR A 371 6.63 20.17 -23.87
CA TYR A 371 7.35 19.53 -24.96
C TYR A 371 7.21 18.02 -24.83
N ILE A 372 7.11 17.35 -25.96
CA ILE A 372 6.90 15.90 -26.00
C ILE A 372 7.78 15.25 -27.06
N LYS A 373 8.37 14.11 -26.67
CA LYS A 373 8.98 13.12 -27.52
C LYS A 373 8.04 11.92 -27.52
N LEU A 374 7.19 11.83 -28.56
CA LEU A 374 6.10 10.86 -28.63
C LEU A 374 6.56 9.59 -29.33
N MET A 375 6.22 8.44 -28.78
CA MET A 375 6.34 7.16 -29.49
C MET A 375 5.24 7.06 -30.55
N ILE A 376 5.62 6.74 -31.80
CA ILE A 376 4.72 6.56 -32.94
C ILE A 376 5.17 5.31 -33.71
N ASP A 377 4.32 4.28 -33.70
CA ASP A 377 4.60 3.00 -34.38
C ASP A 377 5.97 2.40 -34.02
N GLY A 378 6.28 2.46 -32.71
CA GLY A 378 7.52 1.91 -32.15
C GLY A 378 8.76 2.78 -32.34
N VAL A 379 8.64 3.97 -32.94
CA VAL A 379 9.76 4.91 -33.18
C VAL A 379 9.49 6.21 -32.40
N ALA A 380 10.50 6.74 -31.72
CA ALA A 380 10.40 8.03 -31.06
C ALA A 380 10.34 9.16 -32.11
N SER A 381 9.33 10.04 -32.03
CA SER A 381 9.21 11.21 -32.88
C SER A 381 10.31 12.23 -32.56
N ARG A 382 10.54 13.17 -33.50
CA ARG A 382 11.21 14.42 -33.13
C ARG A 382 10.39 15.14 -32.08
N PRO A 383 11.02 15.81 -31.10
CA PRO A 383 10.33 16.60 -30.13
C PRO A 383 9.45 17.69 -30.76
N PHE A 384 8.26 17.92 -30.18
CA PHE A 384 7.38 19.02 -30.60
C PHE A 384 6.68 19.66 -29.41
N SER A 385 6.17 20.87 -29.60
CA SER A 385 5.41 21.61 -28.60
C SER A 385 3.92 21.28 -28.65
N ALA A 386 3.29 21.26 -27.48
CA ALA A 386 1.87 21.00 -27.34
C ALA A 386 1.27 21.66 -26.08
N LYS A 387 -0.05 21.66 -25.98
CA LYS A 387 -0.79 22.06 -24.79
C LYS A 387 -1.72 20.95 -24.30
N THR A 388 -2.05 20.95 -23.02
CA THR A 388 -3.00 19.99 -22.44
C THR A 388 -4.39 20.22 -23.01
N ILE A 389 -5.18 19.16 -23.14
CA ILE A 389 -6.63 19.29 -23.38
C ILE A 389 -7.22 19.94 -22.12
N PRO A 390 -8.05 21.00 -22.25
CA PRO A 390 -8.72 21.58 -21.10
C PRO A 390 -9.55 20.55 -20.34
N PRO A 391 -9.51 20.54 -19.00
CA PRO A 391 -10.30 19.59 -18.21
C PRO A 391 -11.80 19.81 -18.48
N SER A 392 -12.50 18.71 -18.75
CA SER A 392 -13.95 18.72 -18.84
C SER A 392 -14.58 18.98 -17.47
N PRO A 393 -15.71 19.71 -17.39
CA PRO A 393 -16.48 19.77 -16.17
C PRO A 393 -17.04 18.37 -15.85
N PRO A 394 -17.22 18.02 -14.55
CA PRO A 394 -17.88 16.78 -14.18
C PRO A 394 -19.29 16.69 -14.79
N PRO A 395 -19.75 15.47 -15.15
CA PRO A 395 -21.14 15.28 -15.54
C PRO A 395 -22.10 15.72 -14.43
N VAL A 396 -23.25 16.28 -14.81
CA VAL A 396 -24.30 16.70 -13.85
C VAL A 396 -24.82 15.49 -13.08
N GLU A 397 -25.06 14.39 -13.80
CA GLU A 397 -25.39 13.10 -13.22
C GLU A 397 -24.12 12.25 -13.17
N ASN A 398 -23.76 11.76 -11.99
CA ASN A 398 -22.61 10.91 -11.81
C ASN A 398 -22.90 9.83 -10.74
N TYR A 399 -22.12 8.79 -10.76
CA TYR A 399 -22.33 7.60 -9.92
C TYR A 399 -21.37 7.52 -8.74
N ARG A 400 -20.67 8.60 -8.37
CA ARG A 400 -19.63 8.63 -7.34
C ARG A 400 -20.06 7.96 -6.04
N ASP A 401 -21.20 8.36 -5.48
CA ASP A 401 -21.65 7.84 -4.19
C ASP A 401 -22.08 6.37 -4.29
N VAL A 402 -22.70 5.97 -5.40
CA VAL A 402 -23.02 4.57 -5.69
C VAL A 402 -21.75 3.71 -5.81
N LEU A 403 -20.71 4.23 -6.47
CA LEU A 403 -19.41 3.57 -6.59
C LEU A 403 -18.75 3.33 -5.23
N ILE A 404 -18.74 4.35 -4.37
CA ILE A 404 -18.17 4.25 -3.02
C ILE A 404 -18.92 3.19 -2.21
N GLU A 405 -20.26 3.23 -2.23
CA GLU A 405 -21.05 2.25 -1.49
C GLU A 405 -20.92 0.83 -2.03
N ASN A 406 -20.88 0.64 -3.34
CA ASN A 406 -20.59 -0.66 -3.95
C ASN A 406 -19.21 -1.18 -3.56
N SER A 407 -18.18 -0.33 -3.59
CA SER A 407 -16.83 -0.70 -3.19
C SER A 407 -16.76 -1.12 -1.71
N ARG A 408 -17.42 -0.38 -0.82
CA ARG A 408 -17.57 -0.76 0.60
C ARG A 408 -18.22 -2.12 0.77
N ARG A 409 -19.35 -2.34 0.09
CA ARG A 409 -20.13 -3.57 0.19
C ARG A 409 -19.38 -4.80 -0.32
N ILE A 410 -18.59 -4.65 -1.39
CA ILE A 410 -17.91 -5.77 -2.05
C ILE A 410 -16.54 -6.05 -1.40
N TYR A 411 -15.79 -5.00 -1.07
CA TYR A 411 -14.39 -5.11 -0.68
C TYR A 411 -14.12 -4.69 0.78
N GLY A 412 -15.00 -3.90 1.40
CA GLY A 412 -14.85 -3.43 2.77
C GLY A 412 -15.34 -4.45 3.79
N THR A 413 -14.68 -4.47 4.96
CA THR A 413 -15.14 -5.22 6.13
C THR A 413 -15.50 -4.24 7.22
N PRO A 414 -16.63 -4.39 7.93
CA PRO A 414 -16.98 -3.49 9.04
C PRO A 414 -15.84 -3.42 10.08
N ARG A 415 -15.47 -2.22 10.48
CA ARG A 415 -14.36 -1.94 11.40
C ARG A 415 -14.42 -2.79 12.68
N SER A 416 -15.61 -2.92 13.29
CA SER A 416 -15.78 -3.70 14.51
C SER A 416 -15.39 -5.17 14.34
N VAL A 417 -15.73 -5.77 13.21
CA VAL A 417 -15.37 -7.16 12.87
C VAL A 417 -13.88 -7.32 12.69
N VAL A 418 -13.23 -6.33 12.04
CA VAL A 418 -11.76 -6.36 11.84
C VAL A 418 -11.03 -6.23 13.16
N GLU A 419 -11.43 -5.26 13.99
CA GLU A 419 -10.79 -5.00 15.29
C GLU A 419 -10.99 -6.16 16.27
N GLU A 420 -12.16 -6.81 16.27
CA GLU A 420 -12.43 -8.01 17.05
C GLU A 420 -11.50 -9.17 16.64
N LYS A 421 -11.39 -9.47 15.35
CA LYS A 421 -10.48 -10.53 14.85
C LYS A 421 -9.02 -10.25 15.20
N ILE A 422 -8.56 -9.02 15.03
CA ILE A 422 -7.18 -8.63 15.39
C ILE A 422 -6.98 -8.80 16.91
N ALA A 423 -7.95 -8.39 17.74
CA ALA A 423 -7.86 -8.54 19.19
C ALA A 423 -7.81 -10.02 19.62
N GLU A 424 -8.62 -10.87 19.01
CA GLU A 424 -8.57 -12.32 19.24
C GLU A 424 -7.20 -12.90 18.92
N GLU A 425 -6.62 -12.55 17.76
CA GLU A 425 -5.29 -13.04 17.37
C GLU A 425 -4.18 -12.59 18.33
N TRP A 426 -4.29 -11.38 18.91
CA TRP A 426 -3.29 -10.84 19.82
C TRP A 426 -3.43 -11.37 21.26
N THR A 427 -4.64 -11.73 21.68
CA THR A 427 -4.91 -12.26 23.03
C THR A 427 -4.68 -13.76 23.17
N ILE A 428 -4.63 -14.52 22.06
CA ILE A 428 -4.40 -15.95 22.08
C ILE A 428 -2.94 -16.24 22.44
N SER A 429 -2.66 -16.32 23.73
CA SER A 429 -1.45 -16.93 24.29
C SER A 429 -1.50 -18.46 24.12
N GLY A 430 -0.35 -19.12 24.02
CA GLY A 430 -0.27 -20.54 23.66
C GLY A 430 -1.08 -21.55 24.49
N SER A 431 -1.51 -21.17 25.72
CA SER A 431 -2.40 -21.95 26.60
C SER A 431 -3.86 -22.01 26.11
N ASP A 432 -4.36 -20.94 25.47
CA ASP A 432 -5.78 -20.81 25.14
C ASP A 432 -6.16 -21.49 23.81
N LEU A 433 -5.19 -21.66 22.89
CA LEU A 433 -5.43 -22.38 21.63
C LEU A 433 -5.66 -23.88 21.81
N ALA A 434 -5.07 -24.48 22.85
CA ALA A 434 -5.30 -25.90 23.16
C ALA A 434 -6.74 -26.09 23.66
N GLN A 435 -7.24 -25.17 24.49
CA GLN A 435 -8.61 -25.21 25.02
C GLN A 435 -9.66 -24.87 23.93
N ASN A 436 -9.42 -23.88 23.09
CA ASN A 436 -10.31 -23.54 21.98
C ASN A 436 -10.35 -24.61 20.86
N ARG A 437 -9.25 -25.35 20.62
CA ARG A 437 -9.29 -26.51 19.71
C ARG A 437 -10.12 -27.66 20.26
N VAL A 438 -10.13 -27.86 21.58
CA VAL A 438 -10.97 -28.86 22.23
C VAL A 438 -12.44 -28.44 22.14
N LEU A 439 -12.76 -27.18 22.45
CA LEU A 439 -14.12 -26.65 22.37
C LEU A 439 -14.70 -26.67 20.93
N ARG A 440 -13.91 -26.29 19.92
CA ARG A 440 -14.35 -26.37 18.50
C ARG A 440 -14.48 -27.81 17.98
N LYS A 441 -13.70 -28.75 18.50
CA LYS A 441 -13.91 -30.19 18.19
C LYS A 441 -15.18 -30.72 18.84
N ASP A 442 -15.52 -30.24 20.01
CA ASP A 442 -16.75 -30.65 20.70
C ASP A 442 -17.99 -29.97 20.10
N GLU A 443 -17.91 -28.73 19.65
CA GLU A 443 -19.00 -28.09 18.87
C GLU A 443 -19.22 -28.76 17.51
N HIS A 444 -18.15 -29.18 16.81
CA HIS A 444 -18.29 -29.94 15.56
C HIS A 444 -18.88 -31.34 15.79
N ARG A 445 -18.55 -31.98 16.90
CA ARG A 445 -19.18 -33.24 17.31
C ARG A 445 -20.63 -33.07 17.73
N LEU A 446 -20.97 -32.00 18.45
CA LEU A 446 -22.35 -31.67 18.81
C LEU A 446 -23.21 -31.30 17.59
N SER A 447 -22.65 -30.61 16.61
CA SER A 447 -23.35 -30.29 15.35
C SER A 447 -23.57 -31.52 14.44
N GLU A 448 -22.70 -32.52 14.52
CA GLU A 448 -22.92 -33.81 13.83
C GLU A 448 -23.96 -34.70 14.50
N VAL A 449 -24.10 -34.60 15.82
CA VAL A 449 -25.11 -35.36 16.61
C VAL A 449 -26.50 -34.73 16.54
N LEU A 450 -26.60 -33.42 16.22
CA LEU A 450 -27.87 -32.67 16.14
C LEU A 450 -28.42 -32.52 14.69
N LYS A 451 -28.06 -33.40 13.76
CA LYS A 451 -28.82 -33.49 12.49
C LYS A 451 -30.21 -34.04 12.76
N PRO A 452 -31.29 -33.35 12.38
CA PRO A 452 -32.65 -33.84 12.63
C PRO A 452 -32.90 -35.14 11.87
N ALA A 453 -33.23 -36.18 12.60
CA ALA A 453 -33.81 -37.38 12.02
C ALA A 453 -35.21 -37.07 11.54
N ASP A 454 -35.53 -37.52 10.34
CA ASP A 454 -36.77 -37.36 9.60
C ASP A 454 -38.00 -37.69 10.45
N SER A 455 -39.00 -36.84 10.30
CA SER A 455 -40.33 -36.97 10.88
C SER A 455 -41.04 -38.25 10.43
N ARG A 456 -41.54 -39.06 11.39
CA ARG A 456 -42.86 -39.68 11.30
C ARG A 456 -43.30 -40.30 12.64
N GLN A 457 -44.46 -39.79 13.11
CA GLN A 457 -45.53 -40.43 13.93
C GLN A 457 -45.14 -40.98 15.34
N SER A 458 -45.69 -40.48 16.41
CA SER A 458 -47.02 -40.76 16.94
C SER A 458 -47.19 -40.12 18.33
N THR A 459 -48.39 -39.65 18.56
CA THR A 459 -49.05 -39.21 19.79
C THR A 459 -49.00 -40.30 20.88
N GLU A 460 -48.76 -39.88 22.14
CA GLU A 460 -49.61 -40.07 23.31
C GLU A 460 -48.89 -39.84 24.63
N SER A 461 -49.42 -38.89 25.31
CA SER A 461 -49.93 -38.78 26.72
C SER A 461 -49.05 -39.07 27.95
N ILE A 462 -49.23 -38.13 28.87
CA ILE A 462 -49.52 -38.23 30.32
C ILE A 462 -48.41 -37.91 31.32
N LYS A 463 -48.65 -36.74 31.97
CA LYS A 463 -48.72 -36.39 33.41
C LYS A 463 -47.47 -36.46 34.32
N GLN A 464 -47.23 -35.26 34.86
CA GLN A 464 -47.06 -34.92 36.29
C GLN A 464 -45.96 -35.60 37.11
N ASN A 465 -44.98 -34.83 37.61
CA ASN A 465 -44.99 -34.55 39.06
C ASN A 465 -44.09 -33.36 39.42
N ASN A 466 -44.71 -32.45 40.18
CA ASN A 466 -44.09 -31.43 40.98
C ASN A 466 -43.29 -32.05 42.13
N ARG A 467 -42.13 -31.49 42.47
CA ARG A 467 -41.81 -31.17 43.88
C ARG A 467 -40.65 -30.14 43.96
N ARG A 468 -40.94 -29.14 44.76
CA ARG A 468 -40.10 -28.04 45.24
C ARG A 468 -38.88 -28.54 45.99
N HIS A 469 -37.75 -27.79 45.87
CA HIS A 469 -36.94 -27.46 47.05
C HIS A 469 -36.36 -26.06 46.86
N GLU A 470 -36.71 -25.20 47.82
CA GLU A 470 -36.13 -23.88 48.06
C GLU A 470 -34.73 -24.02 48.65
N GLY A 471 -33.78 -23.21 48.20
CA GLY A 471 -32.48 -23.02 48.83
C GLY A 471 -32.01 -21.60 48.59
N GLN A 472 -31.87 -20.83 49.65
CA GLN A 472 -31.57 -19.39 49.73
C GLN A 472 -30.22 -19.00 49.13
N PRO A 473 -30.04 -17.75 48.62
CA PRO A 473 -28.80 -17.27 48.05
C PRO A 473 -27.81 -16.80 49.14
N LYS A 474 -26.56 -17.21 48.99
CA LYS A 474 -25.44 -16.66 49.77
C LYS A 474 -24.93 -15.38 49.10
N HIS A 475 -24.91 -14.33 49.90
CA HIS A 475 -24.28 -13.03 49.66
C HIS A 475 -22.76 -13.23 49.45
N PHE A 476 -22.22 -12.70 48.33
CA PHE A 476 -20.80 -12.44 48.17
C PHE A 476 -20.59 -10.94 48.09
N ASP A 477 -19.83 -10.41 49.07
CA ASP A 477 -19.43 -9.02 49.15
C ASP A 477 -18.52 -8.61 47.97
N LYS A 478 -18.83 -7.45 47.36
CA LYS A 478 -17.99 -6.79 46.38
C LYS A 478 -16.86 -6.03 47.10
N PRO A 479 -15.60 -6.11 46.59
CA PRO A 479 -14.54 -5.27 47.14
C PRO A 479 -14.75 -3.79 46.79
N GLU A 480 -14.63 -2.93 47.78
CA GLU A 480 -14.70 -1.45 47.66
C GLU A 480 -13.59 -0.91 46.78
N LYS A 481 -13.98 -0.06 45.84
CA LYS A 481 -13.05 0.76 45.03
C LYS A 481 -12.49 1.88 45.92
N LYS A 482 -11.18 1.85 46.20
CA LYS A 482 -10.47 2.98 46.79
C LYS A 482 -10.56 4.19 45.84
N LYS A 483 -11.15 5.29 46.31
CA LYS A 483 -11.10 6.59 45.64
C LYS A 483 -9.65 7.10 45.70
N VAL A 484 -9.05 7.35 44.56
CA VAL A 484 -7.74 8.01 44.46
C VAL A 484 -7.98 9.51 44.68
N ASP A 485 -7.25 10.10 45.64
CA ASP A 485 -7.34 11.52 45.93
C ASP A 485 -6.56 12.33 44.87
N ILE A 486 -7.30 13.26 44.25
CA ILE A 486 -6.76 14.12 43.18
C ILE A 486 -5.65 15.07 43.70
N ALA A 487 -5.65 15.32 45.02
CA ALA A 487 -4.63 16.14 45.66
C ALA A 487 -3.25 15.46 45.69
N ASP A 488 -3.22 14.14 45.90
CA ASP A 488 -1.97 13.35 45.88
C ASP A 488 -1.39 13.22 44.47
N LEU A 489 -2.24 13.15 43.46
CA LEU A 489 -1.80 13.16 42.06
C LEU A 489 -1.19 14.51 41.63
N ARG A 490 -1.75 15.61 42.07
CA ARG A 490 -1.21 16.96 41.81
C ARG A 490 0.16 17.16 42.44
N LYS A 491 0.33 16.71 43.68
CA LYS A 491 1.59 16.82 44.41
C LYS A 491 2.72 15.98 43.77
N ALA A 492 2.38 14.80 43.24
CA ALA A 492 3.33 13.96 42.50
C ALA A 492 3.74 14.58 41.15
N LEU A 493 2.81 15.28 40.48
CA LEU A 493 3.08 15.96 39.20
C LEU A 493 3.99 17.20 39.41
N GLU A 494 3.74 17.99 40.44
CA GLU A 494 4.56 19.16 40.79
C GLU A 494 6.00 18.77 41.21
N GLN A 495 6.17 17.64 41.90
CA GLN A 495 7.49 17.11 42.24
C GLN A 495 8.25 16.53 41.03
N SER A 496 7.54 16.05 40.00
CA SER A 496 8.13 15.57 38.77
C SER A 496 8.56 16.71 37.85
N LEU A 497 7.80 17.81 37.83
CA LEU A 497 8.13 19.00 37.03
C LEU A 497 9.31 19.81 37.64
N SER A 498 9.41 19.87 38.96
CA SER A 498 10.53 20.59 39.60
C SER A 498 11.88 19.86 39.48
N LYS A 499 11.88 18.54 39.25
CA LYS A 499 13.10 17.78 38.97
C LYS A 499 13.63 17.97 37.53
N ASN A 500 12.75 18.19 36.56
CA ASN A 500 13.15 18.34 35.16
C ASN A 500 13.60 19.76 34.79
N PHE A 501 13.30 20.77 35.60
CA PHE A 501 13.78 22.15 35.38
C PHE A 501 15.08 22.50 36.12
N GLY A 502 15.56 21.62 37.02
CA GLY A 502 16.85 21.78 37.70
C GLY A 502 18.07 21.43 36.86
N ASP A 503 17.90 20.49 35.94
CA ASP A 503 19.02 19.95 35.13
C ASP A 503 19.33 20.81 33.87
N GLU A 504 18.41 21.68 33.42
CA GLU A 504 18.66 22.58 32.28
C GLU A 504 19.45 23.86 32.64
N GLU A 505 19.42 24.32 33.89
CA GLU A 505 20.22 25.49 34.32
C GLU A 505 21.71 25.16 34.59
N GLU A 506 22.03 23.89 34.91
CA GLU A 506 23.43 23.46 35.10
C GLU A 506 24.16 23.26 33.76
N VAL A 507 23.45 22.78 32.71
CA VAL A 507 24.03 22.58 31.38
C VAL A 507 24.30 23.88 30.64
N LEU A 508 23.56 24.97 30.93
CA LEU A 508 23.79 26.29 30.33
C LEU A 508 24.97 27.04 30.97
N LYS A 509 25.31 26.77 32.22
CA LYS A 509 26.48 27.39 32.89
C LYS A 509 27.81 26.76 32.48
N GLU A 510 27.86 25.47 32.20
CA GLU A 510 29.08 24.80 31.69
C GLU A 510 29.41 25.13 30.22
N SER A 511 28.44 25.60 29.43
CA SER A 511 28.68 25.98 28.03
C SER A 511 29.20 27.42 27.87
N GLU A 512 29.02 28.29 28.85
CA GLU A 512 29.57 29.66 28.83
C GLU A 512 31.00 29.77 29.36
N GLU A 513 31.47 28.84 30.19
CA GLU A 513 32.87 28.84 30.67
C GLU A 513 33.88 28.21 29.68
N ASN A 514 33.44 27.49 28.64
CA ASN A 514 34.33 26.85 27.65
C ASN A 514 34.46 27.62 26.31
N SER A 515 33.91 28.82 26.18
CA SER A 515 34.05 29.65 24.95
C SER A 515 34.99 30.87 25.10
N GLY A 516 35.90 30.84 26.05
CA GLY A 516 36.87 31.86 26.26
C GLY A 516 38.31 31.33 26.12
N ILE A 517 38.79 31.09 24.89
CA ILE A 517 40.18 31.26 24.40
C ILE A 517 40.10 31.48 22.88
#